data_de348e865f7f0d130040888783ee51dc
#
_entry.id   de348e865f7f0d130040888783ee51dc
#
_cell.length_a   1.000
_cell.length_b   1.000
_cell.length_c   1.000
_cell.angle_alpha   90.00
_cell.angle_beta   90.00
_cell.angle_gamma   90.00
#
_symmetry.space_group_name_H-M   'P 1'
#
loop_
_entity.id
_entity.type
_entity.pdbx_description
1 polymer ?
#
loop_
_entity_poly.entity_id
_entity_poly.type
_entity_poly.pdbx_seq_one_letter_code
_entity_poly.pdbx_strand_id
1 'polypeptide(L)'
;MPMTTNCGNMRQGQQRTRPSGCRGTAKKSRRGTVPGLAEEKRPLVQAKTGIPIAPHITAFFEQRLPIERHVSKNTSDSYAYAFQLLLTFASKRFRVTPSQLAVEQIDAPLVLDFLNDLETTRGNGPRSRNIRLAAIKSFMHFLEYRVPSAIEQIRRVLAIPAKKAESRLVRHLAAEEMQALLDAPDPTEWKGIRDRAMLHLCYGGGLRVSELIGLHLDDLQFQPQPSMLVHGKGRRERCLPLWKTTTAALRAWLAVRGTVSVPELFVSARGESLTRSGFEYILRKHVRTARQHCPSLATKRVHPHVLRHTCALTVLQATKDLRKVSLWLGHAHMQTTEIYYVRKVDMCR
;
A
#
# COMPACT_ATOMS: atom_id res chain seq x y z
N MET A 1 38.32 55.08 9.64
CA MET A 1 39.60 55.43 9.02
C MET A 1 40.60 54.31 9.31
N PRO A 2 41.48 54.03 8.34
CA PRO A 2 41.29 53.44 7.01
C PRO A 2 42.25 52.24 6.87
N MET A 3 42.20 51.46 5.88
CA MET A 3 42.84 51.39 4.56
C MET A 3 42.63 49.98 4.04
N THR A 4 41.97 49.76 2.97
CA THR A 4 42.36 49.64 1.55
C THR A 4 43.71 48.95 1.31
N THR A 5 43.68 47.83 0.61
CA THR A 5 44.45 47.67 -0.61
C THR A 5 43.89 46.55 -1.51
N ASN A 6 43.74 46.94 -2.72
CA ASN A 6 43.34 46.30 -3.95
C ASN A 6 44.62 45.84 -4.68
N CYS A 7 44.58 44.75 -5.48
CA CYS A 7 45.37 44.44 -6.67
C CYS A 7 45.04 42.97 -7.04
N GLY A 8 44.54 42.58 -8.17
CA GLY A 8 44.83 43.07 -9.50
C GLY A 8 45.20 41.87 -10.39
N ASN A 9 44.32 41.51 -11.24
CA ASN A 9 44.44 41.01 -12.61
C ASN A 9 45.73 40.22 -13.01
N MET A 10 45.57 39.09 -13.64
CA MET A 10 46.13 38.81 -15.00
C MET A 10 45.65 37.50 -15.62
N ARG A 11 45.13 37.63 -16.80
CA ARG A 11 44.90 36.59 -17.81
C ARG A 11 46.25 36.07 -18.33
N GLN A 12 46.33 34.77 -18.61
CA GLN A 12 47.09 34.33 -19.80
C GLN A 12 46.56 32.96 -20.27
N GLY A 13 46.17 32.94 -21.52
CA GLY A 13 45.83 31.76 -22.27
C GLY A 13 47.09 31.08 -22.80
N GLN A 14 47.04 29.82 -22.97
CA GLN A 14 47.96 29.05 -23.81
C GLN A 14 47.18 28.04 -24.67
N GLN A 15 47.09 28.36 -25.95
CA GLN A 15 46.91 27.41 -27.04
C GLN A 15 48.14 26.48 -27.14
N ARG A 16 47.96 25.19 -27.31
CA ARG A 16 48.94 24.29 -27.91
C ARG A 16 48.23 23.26 -28.79
N THR A 17 48.28 23.49 -30.08
CA THR A 17 48.81 22.71 -31.24
C THR A 17 48.69 21.19 -31.19
N ARG A 18 47.97 20.69 -32.19
CA ARG A 18 48.00 19.29 -32.68
C ARG A 18 49.36 18.92 -33.24
N PRO A 19 49.78 17.66 -33.21
CA PRO A 19 50.57 17.04 -34.26
C PRO A 19 49.78 16.02 -35.08
N SER A 20 50.00 16.10 -36.36
CA SER A 20 49.53 15.23 -37.44
C SER A 20 50.29 13.91 -37.49
N GLY A 21 49.59 12.82 -37.84
CA GLY A 21 50.06 11.82 -38.78
C GLY A 21 50.74 10.59 -38.22
N CYS A 22 50.03 9.45 -38.22
CA CYS A 22 50.63 8.16 -38.65
C CYS A 22 49.54 7.26 -39.22
N ARG A 23 49.66 6.89 -40.49
CA ARG A 23 48.85 5.90 -41.20
C ARG A 23 49.23 4.52 -40.67
N GLY A 24 48.29 3.79 -40.08
CA GLY A 24 48.40 2.38 -39.70
C GLY A 24 47.25 1.59 -40.32
N THR A 25 47.60 0.65 -41.14
CA THR A 25 46.83 -0.26 -41.96
C THR A 25 45.71 -0.98 -41.19
N ALA A 26 44.48 -0.83 -41.62
CA ALA A 26 43.29 -1.51 -41.06
C ALA A 26 43.28 -3.00 -41.46
N LYS A 27 43.50 -3.88 -40.52
CA LYS A 27 43.09 -5.29 -40.61
C LYS A 27 41.60 -5.40 -40.42
N LYS A 28 40.87 -5.79 -41.47
CA LYS A 28 39.45 -6.17 -41.41
C LYS A 28 39.27 -7.39 -40.49
N SER A 29 38.79 -7.16 -39.29
CA SER A 29 38.26 -8.20 -38.44
C SER A 29 36.84 -8.54 -38.92
N ARG A 30 36.67 -9.75 -39.42
CA ARG A 30 35.36 -10.33 -39.77
C ARG A 30 34.53 -10.40 -38.49
N ARG A 31 33.52 -9.53 -38.37
CA ARG A 31 32.43 -9.73 -37.40
C ARG A 31 31.63 -10.96 -37.82
N GLY A 32 31.73 -12.02 -37.07
CA GLY A 32 30.84 -13.15 -37.15
C GLY A 32 29.41 -12.69 -36.84
N THR A 33 28.54 -12.75 -37.80
CA THR A 33 27.10 -12.60 -37.67
C THR A 33 26.61 -13.73 -36.77
N VAL A 34 26.19 -13.41 -35.57
CA VAL A 34 25.41 -14.32 -34.71
C VAL A 34 24.07 -14.55 -35.43
N PRO A 35 23.63 -15.80 -35.67
CA PRO A 35 22.35 -16.04 -36.30
C PRO A 35 21.27 -15.48 -35.38
N GLY A 36 20.46 -14.54 -35.90
CA GLY A 36 19.28 -14.04 -35.24
C GLY A 36 18.39 -15.23 -34.85
N LEU A 37 18.05 -15.31 -33.56
CA LEU A 37 16.94 -16.13 -33.10
C LEU A 37 15.72 -15.70 -33.92
N ALA A 38 15.35 -16.53 -34.89
CA ALA A 38 14.12 -16.37 -35.63
C ALA A 38 13.00 -16.34 -34.58
N GLU A 39 12.25 -15.25 -34.54
CA GLU A 39 10.95 -15.19 -33.91
C GLU A 39 10.10 -16.30 -34.54
N GLU A 40 10.02 -17.42 -33.89
CA GLU A 40 9.06 -18.48 -34.24
C GLU A 40 7.67 -17.86 -34.17
N LYS A 41 7.14 -17.50 -35.33
CA LYS A 41 5.74 -17.14 -35.49
C LYS A 41 4.91 -18.34 -35.07
N ARG A 42 4.58 -18.46 -33.79
CA ARG A 42 3.60 -19.43 -33.34
C ARG A 42 2.33 -19.27 -34.16
N PRO A 43 1.75 -20.35 -34.73
CA PRO A 43 0.61 -20.25 -35.62
C PRO A 43 -0.54 -19.55 -34.89
N LEU A 44 -1.28 -18.73 -35.64
CA LEU A 44 -2.56 -18.14 -35.25
C LEU A 44 -3.48 -19.27 -34.78
N VAL A 45 -3.69 -19.40 -33.49
CA VAL A 45 -4.67 -20.34 -32.91
C VAL A 45 -6.04 -19.86 -33.38
N GLN A 46 -6.62 -20.60 -34.33
CA GLN A 46 -8.01 -20.45 -34.75
C GLN A 46 -8.89 -20.35 -33.49
N ALA A 47 -9.92 -19.48 -33.54
CA ALA A 47 -10.92 -19.36 -32.48
C ALA A 47 -11.53 -20.72 -32.22
N LYS A 48 -11.02 -21.48 -31.25
CA LYS A 48 -11.64 -22.71 -30.79
C LYS A 48 -12.98 -22.31 -30.17
N THR A 49 -14.04 -22.97 -30.58
CA THR A 49 -15.36 -22.99 -29.94
C THR A 49 -15.18 -23.45 -28.50
N GLY A 50 -14.85 -22.54 -27.61
CA GLY A 50 -14.65 -22.79 -26.19
C GLY A 50 -15.78 -22.20 -25.37
N ILE A 51 -15.78 -22.49 -24.07
CA ILE A 51 -16.80 -21.99 -23.14
C ILE A 51 -16.58 -20.47 -22.94
N PRO A 52 -17.59 -19.60 -23.25
CA PRO A 52 -17.44 -18.14 -23.09
C PRO A 52 -17.09 -17.77 -21.66
N ILE A 53 -16.03 -16.98 -21.47
CA ILE A 53 -15.59 -16.58 -20.12
C ILE A 53 -16.48 -15.48 -19.50
N ALA A 54 -17.09 -14.62 -20.31
CA ALA A 54 -17.82 -13.44 -19.86
C ALA A 54 -18.95 -13.76 -18.85
N PRO A 55 -19.86 -14.74 -19.07
CA PRO A 55 -20.90 -15.09 -18.10
C PRO A 55 -20.32 -15.52 -16.75
N HIS A 56 -19.19 -16.24 -16.76
CA HIS A 56 -18.53 -16.69 -15.54
C HIS A 56 -17.89 -15.55 -14.77
N ILE A 57 -17.31 -14.55 -15.46
CA ILE A 57 -16.79 -13.35 -14.84
C ILE A 57 -17.90 -12.55 -14.18
N THR A 58 -19.03 -12.32 -14.88
CA THR A 58 -20.19 -11.63 -14.32
C THR A 58 -20.68 -12.34 -13.05
N ALA A 59 -20.90 -13.66 -13.11
CA ALA A 59 -21.32 -14.42 -11.93
C ALA A 59 -20.30 -14.40 -10.79
N PHE A 60 -19.02 -14.36 -11.09
CA PHE A 60 -17.98 -14.24 -10.07
C PHE A 60 -18.04 -12.90 -9.33
N PHE A 61 -18.20 -11.77 -10.04
CA PHE A 61 -18.22 -10.43 -9.44
C PHE A 61 -19.57 -10.08 -8.81
N GLU A 62 -20.69 -10.55 -9.35
CA GLU A 62 -22.03 -10.20 -8.87
C GLU A 62 -22.59 -11.19 -7.84
N GLN A 63 -22.18 -12.45 -7.88
CA GLN A 63 -22.70 -13.49 -6.99
C GLN A 63 -21.61 -14.01 -6.03
N ARG A 64 -20.51 -14.54 -6.55
CA ARG A 64 -19.48 -15.22 -5.73
C ARG A 64 -18.81 -14.30 -4.73
N LEU A 65 -18.32 -13.14 -5.16
CA LEU A 65 -17.57 -12.24 -4.29
C LEU A 65 -18.48 -11.54 -3.26
N PRO A 66 -19.59 -10.88 -3.63
CA PRO A 66 -20.40 -10.13 -2.67
C PRO A 66 -21.30 -11.03 -1.82
N ILE A 67 -22.00 -12.00 -2.43
CA ILE A 67 -23.04 -12.76 -1.77
C ILE A 67 -22.47 -13.99 -1.06
N GLU A 68 -21.71 -14.85 -1.75
CA GLU A 68 -21.25 -16.11 -1.16
C GLU A 68 -20.03 -15.92 -0.24
N ARG A 69 -19.14 -14.98 -0.56
CA ARG A 69 -17.90 -14.77 0.21
C ARG A 69 -17.84 -13.49 1.01
N HIS A 70 -18.85 -12.63 0.92
CA HIS A 70 -18.92 -11.35 1.62
C HIS A 70 -17.62 -10.55 1.52
N VAL A 71 -17.02 -10.54 0.32
CA VAL A 71 -15.76 -9.86 0.07
C VAL A 71 -15.95 -8.35 0.14
N SER A 72 -15.02 -7.64 0.80
CA SER A 72 -15.11 -6.18 0.87
C SER A 72 -15.01 -5.52 -0.51
N LYS A 73 -15.68 -4.37 -0.69
CA LYS A 73 -15.63 -3.58 -1.93
C LYS A 73 -14.20 -3.35 -2.43
N ASN A 74 -13.27 -2.96 -1.55
CA ASN A 74 -11.87 -2.74 -1.92
C ASN A 74 -11.19 -3.99 -2.49
N THR A 75 -11.54 -5.19 -2.01
CA THR A 75 -11.00 -6.44 -2.54
C THR A 75 -11.62 -6.75 -3.90
N SER A 76 -12.94 -6.54 -4.03
CA SER A 76 -13.65 -6.70 -5.31
C SER A 76 -13.07 -5.76 -6.37
N ASP A 77 -12.87 -4.47 -6.05
CA ASP A 77 -12.27 -3.48 -6.94
C ASP A 77 -10.83 -3.86 -7.34
N SER A 78 -10.04 -4.39 -6.40
CA SER A 78 -8.69 -4.88 -6.68
C SER A 78 -8.70 -6.09 -7.61
N TYR A 79 -9.68 -6.98 -7.48
CA TYR A 79 -9.87 -8.12 -8.36
C TYR A 79 -10.37 -7.68 -9.74
N ALA A 80 -11.34 -6.77 -9.80
CA ALA A 80 -11.84 -6.20 -11.05
C ALA A 80 -10.71 -5.58 -11.87
N TYR A 81 -9.84 -4.79 -11.22
CA TYR A 81 -8.67 -4.24 -11.88
C TYR A 81 -7.69 -5.32 -12.38
N ALA A 82 -7.50 -6.40 -11.62
CA ALA A 82 -6.67 -7.52 -12.08
C ALA A 82 -7.24 -8.19 -13.34
N PHE A 83 -8.56 -8.38 -13.39
CA PHE A 83 -9.26 -8.95 -14.55
C PHE A 83 -9.26 -8.01 -15.74
N GLN A 84 -9.45 -6.70 -15.54
CA GLN A 84 -9.31 -5.72 -16.61
C GLN A 84 -7.93 -5.83 -17.29
N LEU A 85 -6.86 -5.96 -16.51
CA LEU A 85 -5.52 -6.12 -17.05
C LEU A 85 -5.34 -7.45 -17.78
N LEU A 86 -5.79 -8.56 -17.18
CA LEU A 86 -5.70 -9.90 -17.76
C LEU A 86 -6.45 -10.00 -19.09
N LEU A 87 -7.71 -9.55 -19.11
CA LEU A 87 -8.54 -9.62 -20.31
C LEU A 87 -8.00 -8.72 -21.42
N THR A 88 -7.49 -7.54 -21.09
CA THR A 88 -6.82 -6.66 -22.05
C THR A 88 -5.58 -7.33 -22.64
N PHE A 89 -4.78 -8.01 -21.82
CA PHE A 89 -3.60 -8.74 -22.27
C PHE A 89 -3.99 -9.93 -23.17
N ALA A 90 -4.95 -10.74 -22.75
CA ALA A 90 -5.44 -11.89 -23.51
C ALA A 90 -6.06 -11.46 -24.85
N SER A 91 -6.88 -10.40 -24.86
CA SER A 91 -7.47 -9.86 -26.09
C SER A 91 -6.42 -9.45 -27.12
N LYS A 92 -5.36 -8.78 -26.66
CA LYS A 92 -4.23 -8.43 -27.55
C LYS A 92 -3.50 -9.67 -28.06
N ARG A 93 -3.31 -10.68 -27.23
CA ARG A 93 -2.59 -11.91 -27.56
C ARG A 93 -3.34 -12.73 -28.61
N PHE A 94 -4.66 -12.86 -28.45
CA PHE A 94 -5.50 -13.65 -29.33
C PHE A 94 -6.16 -12.83 -30.45
N ARG A 95 -6.03 -11.51 -30.44
CA ARG A 95 -6.65 -10.57 -31.40
C ARG A 95 -8.18 -10.70 -31.46
N VAL A 96 -8.80 -10.89 -30.31
CA VAL A 96 -10.25 -10.97 -30.11
C VAL A 96 -10.70 -9.94 -29.08
N THR A 97 -11.99 -9.61 -29.07
CA THR A 97 -12.55 -8.75 -28.03
C THR A 97 -12.64 -9.51 -26.70
N PRO A 98 -12.63 -8.82 -25.53
CA PRO A 98 -12.76 -9.48 -24.23
C PRO A 98 -13.98 -10.37 -24.10
N SER A 99 -15.09 -10.02 -24.78
CA SER A 99 -16.34 -10.80 -24.77
C SER A 99 -16.26 -12.12 -25.56
N GLN A 100 -15.31 -12.22 -26.47
CA GLN A 100 -15.08 -13.42 -27.30
C GLN A 100 -14.06 -14.39 -26.70
N LEU A 101 -13.47 -14.03 -25.56
CA LEU A 101 -12.53 -14.92 -24.88
C LEU A 101 -13.23 -16.14 -24.31
N ALA A 102 -12.57 -17.30 -24.42
CA ALA A 102 -13.00 -18.56 -23.85
C ALA A 102 -12.22 -18.90 -22.58
N VAL A 103 -12.83 -19.70 -21.69
CA VAL A 103 -12.20 -20.20 -20.46
C VAL A 103 -10.90 -20.93 -20.79
N GLU A 104 -10.89 -21.73 -21.84
CA GLU A 104 -9.75 -22.55 -22.29
C GLU A 104 -8.54 -21.70 -22.73
N GLN A 105 -8.75 -20.43 -23.08
CA GLN A 105 -7.68 -19.51 -23.44
C GLN A 105 -6.94 -18.94 -22.23
N ILE A 106 -7.54 -18.99 -21.04
CA ILE A 106 -6.91 -18.52 -19.79
C ILE A 106 -6.16 -19.68 -19.13
N ASP A 107 -5.17 -20.18 -19.82
CA ASP A 107 -4.33 -21.29 -19.38
C ASP A 107 -3.09 -20.84 -18.57
N ALA A 108 -2.32 -21.80 -18.04
CA ALA A 108 -1.14 -21.48 -17.24
C ALA A 108 -0.05 -20.74 -18.03
N PRO A 109 0.27 -21.07 -19.29
CA PRO A 109 1.18 -20.29 -20.12
C PRO A 109 0.76 -18.84 -20.29
N LEU A 110 -0.52 -18.58 -20.64
CA LEU A 110 -1.03 -17.21 -20.77
C LEU A 110 -0.91 -16.42 -19.44
N VAL A 111 -1.29 -17.06 -18.32
CA VAL A 111 -1.22 -16.42 -17.01
C VAL A 111 0.24 -16.10 -16.63
N LEU A 112 1.19 -16.98 -16.93
CA LEU A 112 2.61 -16.72 -16.70
C LEU A 112 3.14 -15.58 -17.58
N ASP A 113 2.79 -15.56 -18.87
CA ASP A 113 3.15 -14.49 -19.79
C ASP A 113 2.57 -13.14 -19.30
N PHE A 114 1.31 -13.13 -18.88
CA PHE A 114 0.67 -11.93 -18.29
C PHE A 114 1.39 -11.45 -17.03
N LEU A 115 1.72 -12.37 -16.11
CA LEU A 115 2.44 -12.00 -14.88
C LEU A 115 3.85 -11.48 -15.17
N ASN A 116 4.50 -11.96 -16.21
CA ASN A 116 5.79 -11.47 -16.68
C ASN A 116 5.65 -10.07 -17.33
N ASP A 117 4.63 -9.85 -18.15
CA ASP A 117 4.33 -8.53 -18.72
C ASP A 117 4.09 -7.47 -17.63
N LEU A 118 3.40 -7.83 -16.55
CA LEU A 118 3.22 -6.92 -15.40
C LEU A 118 4.55 -6.49 -14.77
N GLU A 119 5.54 -7.36 -14.73
CA GLU A 119 6.85 -7.06 -14.16
C GLU A 119 7.74 -6.29 -15.14
N THR A 120 7.81 -6.71 -16.40
CA THR A 120 8.73 -6.15 -17.40
C THR A 120 8.21 -4.83 -18.00
N THR A 121 6.93 -4.80 -18.39
CA THR A 121 6.35 -3.65 -19.11
C THR A 121 5.79 -2.60 -18.14
N ARG A 122 5.19 -3.04 -17.00
CA ARG A 122 4.57 -2.13 -16.03
C ARG A 122 5.41 -1.88 -14.78
N GLY A 123 6.57 -2.51 -14.63
CA GLY A 123 7.46 -2.34 -13.48
C GLY A 123 6.84 -2.79 -12.15
N ASN A 124 5.90 -3.72 -12.17
CA ASN A 124 5.25 -4.20 -10.95
C ASN A 124 6.21 -5.07 -10.12
N GLY A 125 6.32 -4.78 -8.83
CA GLY A 125 7.07 -5.65 -7.93
C GLY A 125 6.35 -6.97 -7.61
N PRO A 126 7.05 -7.97 -7.02
CA PRO A 126 6.54 -9.30 -6.71
C PRO A 126 5.23 -9.29 -5.91
N ARG A 127 5.06 -8.34 -4.98
CA ARG A 127 3.85 -8.22 -4.18
C ARG A 127 2.62 -7.88 -5.03
N SER A 128 2.74 -6.91 -5.95
CA SER A 128 1.65 -6.53 -6.85
C SER A 128 1.31 -7.67 -7.80
N ARG A 129 2.32 -8.34 -8.37
CA ARG A 129 2.16 -9.54 -9.17
C ARG A 129 1.37 -10.63 -8.44
N ASN A 130 1.74 -10.92 -7.19
CA ASN A 130 1.08 -11.95 -6.38
C ASN A 130 -0.38 -11.61 -6.06
N ILE A 131 -0.71 -10.33 -5.87
CA ILE A 131 -2.11 -9.89 -5.69
C ILE A 131 -2.93 -10.19 -6.96
N ARG A 132 -2.37 -9.97 -8.16
CA ARG A 132 -3.05 -10.30 -9.42
C ARG A 132 -3.22 -11.81 -9.58
N LEU A 133 -2.18 -12.57 -9.26
CA LEU A 133 -2.26 -14.04 -9.26
C LEU A 133 -3.32 -14.54 -8.26
N ALA A 134 -3.43 -13.96 -7.09
CA ALA A 134 -4.45 -14.34 -6.11
C ALA A 134 -5.88 -14.09 -6.62
N ALA A 135 -6.13 -13.01 -7.36
CA ALA A 135 -7.41 -12.73 -8.00
C ALA A 135 -7.73 -13.80 -9.03
N ILE A 136 -6.76 -14.16 -9.90
CA ILE A 136 -6.92 -15.19 -10.93
C ILE A 136 -7.20 -16.55 -10.27
N LYS A 137 -6.42 -16.94 -9.26
CA LYS A 137 -6.63 -18.21 -8.54
C LYS A 137 -8.00 -18.27 -7.86
N SER A 138 -8.48 -17.16 -7.29
CA SER A 138 -9.82 -17.10 -6.70
C SER A 138 -10.92 -17.36 -7.73
N PHE A 139 -10.75 -16.88 -8.96
CA PHE A 139 -11.66 -17.18 -10.06
C PHE A 139 -11.52 -18.61 -10.55
N MET A 140 -10.29 -19.16 -10.65
CA MET A 140 -10.10 -20.57 -11.02
C MET A 140 -10.78 -21.50 -10.02
N HIS A 141 -10.68 -21.27 -8.72
CA HIS A 141 -11.45 -22.02 -7.72
C HIS A 141 -12.97 -21.88 -7.88
N PHE A 142 -13.46 -20.76 -8.38
CA PHE A 142 -14.87 -20.59 -8.68
C PHE A 142 -15.29 -21.39 -9.91
N LEU A 143 -14.40 -21.60 -10.88
CA LEU A 143 -14.66 -22.39 -12.08
C LEU A 143 -14.61 -23.91 -11.84
N GLU A 144 -13.90 -24.40 -10.81
CA GLU A 144 -13.67 -25.84 -10.58
C GLU A 144 -14.96 -26.67 -10.63
N TYR A 145 -16.04 -26.19 -10.02
CA TYR A 145 -17.32 -26.89 -10.01
C TYR A 145 -18.30 -26.45 -11.11
N ARG A 146 -18.02 -25.32 -11.78
CA ARG A 146 -18.90 -24.79 -12.84
C ARG A 146 -18.50 -25.24 -14.23
N VAL A 147 -17.21 -25.55 -14.41
CA VAL A 147 -16.64 -25.95 -15.69
C VAL A 147 -15.77 -27.21 -15.51
N PRO A 148 -16.39 -28.39 -15.24
CA PRO A 148 -15.64 -29.63 -15.00
C PRO A 148 -14.74 -30.04 -16.16
N SER A 149 -15.11 -29.71 -17.39
CA SER A 149 -14.31 -29.98 -18.59
C SER A 149 -12.97 -29.28 -18.63
N ALA A 150 -12.79 -28.15 -17.89
CA ALA A 150 -11.55 -27.40 -17.83
C ALA A 150 -10.73 -27.70 -16.54
N ILE A 151 -11.08 -28.73 -15.76
CA ILE A 151 -10.48 -28.97 -14.43
C ILE A 151 -8.96 -29.13 -14.48
N GLU A 152 -8.42 -29.79 -15.47
CA GLU A 152 -6.98 -29.97 -15.62
C GLU A 152 -6.24 -28.64 -15.84
N GLN A 153 -6.76 -27.81 -16.74
CA GLN A 153 -6.25 -26.49 -17.01
C GLN A 153 -6.32 -25.60 -15.76
N ILE A 154 -7.47 -25.63 -15.07
CA ILE A 154 -7.67 -24.88 -13.81
C ILE A 154 -6.60 -25.27 -12.78
N ARG A 155 -6.36 -26.58 -12.58
CA ARG A 155 -5.33 -27.07 -11.65
C ARG A 155 -3.93 -26.59 -12.02
N ARG A 156 -3.60 -26.55 -13.31
CA ARG A 156 -2.30 -26.00 -13.79
C ARG A 156 -2.15 -24.53 -13.45
N VAL A 157 -3.19 -23.71 -13.59
CA VAL A 157 -3.17 -22.31 -13.19
C VAL A 157 -3.06 -22.17 -11.67
N LEU A 158 -3.79 -22.97 -10.90
CA LEU A 158 -3.72 -22.97 -9.44
C LEU A 158 -2.35 -23.40 -8.91
N ALA A 159 -1.61 -24.22 -9.65
CA ALA A 159 -0.25 -24.64 -9.30
C ALA A 159 0.82 -23.55 -9.47
N ILE A 160 0.53 -22.44 -10.18
CA ILE A 160 1.51 -21.33 -10.37
C ILE A 160 1.94 -20.78 -9.01
N PRO A 161 3.25 -20.80 -8.67
CA PRO A 161 3.70 -20.34 -7.37
C PRO A 161 3.68 -18.81 -7.25
N ALA A 162 3.40 -18.33 -6.04
CA ALA A 162 3.64 -16.94 -5.71
C ALA A 162 5.15 -16.67 -5.63
N LYS A 163 5.62 -15.52 -6.15
CA LYS A 163 7.02 -15.11 -5.99
C LYS A 163 7.28 -14.68 -4.55
N LYS A 164 8.45 -15.05 -4.02
CA LYS A 164 8.91 -14.53 -2.73
C LYS A 164 9.01 -13.01 -2.80
N ALA A 165 8.28 -12.34 -1.93
CA ALA A 165 8.35 -10.89 -1.80
C ALA A 165 9.17 -10.56 -0.55
N GLU A 166 10.13 -9.65 -0.70
CA GLU A 166 10.90 -9.18 0.46
C GLU A 166 9.95 -8.52 1.47
N SER A 167 10.05 -8.93 2.73
CA SER A 167 9.41 -8.25 3.83
C SER A 167 10.22 -6.99 4.14
N ARG A 168 9.72 -5.82 3.73
CA ARG A 168 10.36 -4.56 4.12
C ARG A 168 10.23 -4.41 5.64
N LEU A 169 11.34 -4.04 6.27
CA LEU A 169 11.35 -3.68 7.69
C LEU A 169 10.24 -2.65 7.98
N VAL A 170 9.46 -2.93 8.99
CA VAL A 170 8.36 -2.06 9.40
C VAL A 170 8.93 -0.73 9.91
N ARG A 171 8.66 0.35 9.21
CA ARG A 171 9.08 1.70 9.64
C ARG A 171 8.26 2.13 10.85
N HIS A 172 8.91 2.73 11.83
CA HIS A 172 8.27 3.31 13.01
C HIS A 172 8.94 4.64 13.37
N LEU A 173 8.32 5.39 14.25
CA LEU A 173 8.86 6.62 14.82
C LEU A 173 9.51 6.32 16.16
N ALA A 174 10.63 6.98 16.47
CA ALA A 174 11.18 7.05 17.81
C ALA A 174 10.23 7.84 18.73
N ALA A 175 10.42 7.76 20.04
CA ALA A 175 9.57 8.45 21.01
C ALA A 175 9.56 9.96 20.78
N GLU A 176 10.72 10.54 20.56
CA GLU A 176 10.91 11.98 20.31
C GLU A 176 10.25 12.43 19.00
N GLU A 177 10.34 11.58 17.94
CA GLU A 177 9.73 11.86 16.65
C GLU A 177 8.20 11.80 16.75
N MET A 178 7.68 10.83 17.52
CA MET A 178 6.25 10.70 17.74
C MET A 178 5.73 11.88 18.57
N GLN A 179 6.44 12.28 19.61
CA GLN A 179 6.08 13.44 20.44
C GLN A 179 6.09 14.72 19.62
N ALA A 180 7.13 14.98 18.83
CA ALA A 180 7.20 16.14 17.94
C ALA A 180 6.01 16.19 16.96
N LEU A 181 5.54 15.05 16.49
CA LEU A 181 4.36 14.97 15.62
C LEU A 181 3.06 15.26 16.39
N LEU A 182 2.91 14.77 17.63
CA LEU A 182 1.74 15.01 18.46
C LEU A 182 1.62 16.47 18.92
N ASP A 183 2.74 17.16 19.03
CA ASP A 183 2.81 18.57 19.45
C ASP A 183 2.76 19.56 18.26
N ALA A 184 2.87 19.07 17.03
CA ALA A 184 2.87 19.90 15.84
C ALA A 184 1.54 20.64 15.53
N PRO A 185 0.34 20.12 15.89
CA PRO A 185 -0.90 20.88 15.72
C PRO A 185 -1.00 22.03 16.71
N ASP A 186 -1.38 23.22 16.23
CA ASP A 186 -1.60 24.41 17.08
C ASP A 186 -2.82 24.19 18.00
N PRO A 187 -2.64 24.20 19.33
CA PRO A 187 -3.71 23.96 20.27
C PRO A 187 -4.69 25.13 20.44
N THR A 188 -4.44 26.28 19.82
CA THR A 188 -5.30 27.48 19.88
C THR A 188 -6.29 27.51 18.72
N GLU A 189 -6.00 26.85 17.61
CA GLU A 189 -6.86 26.79 16.44
C GLU A 189 -7.84 25.60 16.52
N TRP A 190 -9.09 25.79 16.10
CA TRP A 190 -10.08 24.72 16.01
C TRP A 190 -9.57 23.51 15.22
N LYS A 191 -8.92 23.76 14.05
CA LYS A 191 -8.34 22.69 13.24
C LYS A 191 -7.18 21.98 13.96
N GLY A 192 -6.38 22.74 14.70
CA GLY A 192 -5.26 22.19 15.43
C GLY A 192 -5.71 21.32 16.60
N ILE A 193 -6.72 21.74 17.36
CA ILE A 193 -7.32 20.94 18.45
C ILE A 193 -7.86 19.62 17.89
N ARG A 194 -8.62 19.67 16.78
CA ARG A 194 -9.09 18.47 16.09
C ARG A 194 -7.96 17.55 15.65
N ASP A 195 -6.99 18.11 14.94
CA ASP A 195 -5.88 17.37 14.35
C ASP A 195 -5.03 16.70 15.43
N ARG A 196 -4.82 17.40 16.56
CA ARG A 196 -4.14 16.85 17.75
C ARG A 196 -4.89 15.64 18.30
N ALA A 197 -6.20 15.74 18.50
CA ALA A 197 -7.03 14.62 18.96
C ALA A 197 -6.98 13.42 17.99
N MET A 198 -7.04 13.68 16.68
CA MET A 198 -6.91 12.65 15.66
C MET A 198 -5.56 11.92 15.73
N LEU A 199 -4.45 12.66 15.86
CA LEU A 199 -3.11 12.08 15.93
C LEU A 199 -2.92 11.26 17.21
N HIS A 200 -3.35 11.77 18.36
CA HIS A 200 -3.32 11.06 19.64
C HIS A 200 -4.13 9.76 19.58
N LEU A 201 -5.34 9.80 19.01
CA LEU A 201 -6.20 8.63 18.91
C LEU A 201 -5.68 7.60 17.90
N CYS A 202 -5.19 8.07 16.74
CA CYS A 202 -4.59 7.19 15.73
C CYS A 202 -3.37 6.44 16.27
N TYR A 203 -2.51 7.13 17.01
CA TYR A 203 -1.35 6.53 17.65
C TYR A 203 -1.73 5.68 18.85
N GLY A 204 -2.43 6.23 19.85
CA GLY A 204 -2.76 5.53 21.10
C GLY A 204 -3.63 4.29 20.89
N GLY A 205 -4.61 4.36 19.99
CA GLY A 205 -5.46 3.22 19.63
C GLY A 205 -4.87 2.31 18.55
N GLY A 206 -3.79 2.71 17.89
CA GLY A 206 -3.25 1.99 16.74
C GLY A 206 -4.25 1.82 15.61
N LEU A 207 -5.12 2.82 15.39
CA LEU A 207 -6.25 2.72 14.48
C LEU A 207 -5.83 2.68 13.00
N ARG A 208 -6.60 1.94 12.19
CA ARG A 208 -6.57 2.11 10.73
C ARG A 208 -7.24 3.42 10.37
N VAL A 209 -6.87 4.01 9.21
CA VAL A 209 -7.51 5.28 8.78
C VAL A 209 -9.01 5.15 8.71
N SER A 210 -9.52 4.05 8.16
CA SER A 210 -10.97 3.80 8.07
C SER A 210 -11.65 3.68 9.44
N GLU A 211 -10.97 3.11 10.44
CA GLU A 211 -11.45 3.04 11.81
C GLU A 211 -11.48 4.44 12.45
N LEU A 212 -10.42 5.25 12.25
CA LEU A 212 -10.33 6.60 12.80
C LEU A 212 -11.40 7.55 12.24
N ILE A 213 -11.59 7.58 10.91
CA ILE A 213 -12.54 8.49 10.27
C ILE A 213 -13.99 8.05 10.41
N GLY A 214 -14.25 6.75 10.62
CA GLY A 214 -15.57 6.19 10.85
C GLY A 214 -15.93 6.02 12.34
N LEU A 215 -15.13 6.55 13.25
CA LEU A 215 -15.44 6.51 14.69
C LEU A 215 -16.55 7.53 14.98
N HIS A 216 -17.56 7.10 15.72
CA HIS A 216 -18.69 7.94 16.11
C HIS A 216 -18.51 8.50 17.53
N LEU A 217 -19.32 9.48 17.89
CA LEU A 217 -19.37 10.04 19.25
C LEU A 217 -19.74 8.97 20.29
N ASP A 218 -20.73 8.13 19.96
CA ASP A 218 -21.24 7.07 20.83
C ASP A 218 -20.26 5.93 21.07
N ASP A 219 -19.19 5.85 20.26
CA ASP A 219 -18.11 4.88 20.47
C ASP A 219 -17.17 5.26 21.61
N LEU A 220 -17.31 6.46 22.18
CA LEU A 220 -16.46 6.97 23.26
C LEU A 220 -17.17 6.89 24.60
N GLN A 221 -16.51 6.30 25.58
CA GLN A 221 -16.93 6.28 26.96
C GLN A 221 -15.84 6.93 27.82
N PHE A 222 -16.23 7.87 28.70
CA PHE A 222 -15.29 8.57 29.57
C PHE A 222 -15.38 8.16 31.05
N GLN A 223 -16.44 7.44 31.44
CA GLN A 223 -16.66 6.93 32.80
C GLN A 223 -17.15 5.49 32.72
N PRO A 224 -16.84 4.62 33.71
CA PRO A 224 -15.90 4.87 34.83
C PRO A 224 -14.44 4.92 34.39
N GLN A 225 -14.08 4.30 33.27
CA GLN A 225 -12.74 4.32 32.68
C GLN A 225 -12.81 4.76 31.21
N PRO A 226 -11.98 5.76 30.81
CA PRO A 226 -11.96 6.21 29.44
C PRO A 226 -11.62 5.06 28.47
N SER A 227 -12.52 4.83 27.54
CA SER A 227 -12.40 3.77 26.52
C SER A 227 -13.04 4.17 25.21
N MET A 228 -12.73 3.41 24.16
CA MET A 228 -13.36 3.55 22.84
C MET A 228 -13.73 2.17 22.30
N LEU A 229 -14.87 2.07 21.63
CA LEU A 229 -15.28 0.92 20.82
C LEU A 229 -14.80 1.13 19.39
N VAL A 230 -14.08 0.17 18.84
CA VAL A 230 -13.53 0.25 17.49
C VAL A 230 -14.14 -0.84 16.63
N HIS A 231 -14.85 -0.42 15.57
CA HIS A 231 -15.46 -1.31 14.59
C HIS A 231 -14.44 -1.69 13.51
N GLY A 232 -14.00 -2.94 13.51
CA GLY A 232 -13.00 -3.46 12.60
C GLY A 232 -13.58 -4.15 11.38
N LYS A 233 -12.70 -4.64 10.50
CA LYS A 233 -13.10 -5.41 9.31
C LYS A 233 -13.81 -6.72 9.70
N GLY A 234 -14.94 -7.03 9.04
CA GLY A 234 -15.67 -8.27 9.25
C GLY A 234 -16.51 -8.29 10.52
N ARG A 235 -17.07 -7.16 10.91
CA ARG A 235 -17.92 -6.98 12.11
C ARG A 235 -17.20 -7.35 13.43
N ARG A 236 -15.87 -7.29 13.45
CA ARG A 236 -15.11 -7.49 14.67
C ARG A 236 -14.98 -6.19 15.41
N GLU A 237 -15.35 -6.20 16.66
CA GLU A 237 -15.28 -5.05 17.54
C GLU A 237 -14.20 -5.28 18.60
N ARG A 238 -13.62 -4.18 19.09
CA ARG A 238 -12.70 -4.20 20.21
C ARG A 238 -12.86 -2.94 21.04
N CYS A 239 -12.90 -3.11 22.35
CA CYS A 239 -12.88 -2.00 23.29
C CYS A 239 -11.42 -1.73 23.69
N LEU A 240 -10.97 -0.50 23.55
CA LEU A 240 -9.60 -0.07 23.87
C LEU A 240 -9.63 0.99 24.95
N PRO A 241 -8.81 0.87 26.03
CA PRO A 241 -8.64 1.94 27.01
C PRO A 241 -7.95 3.13 26.36
N LEU A 242 -8.37 4.33 26.74
CA LEU A 242 -7.75 5.58 26.28
C LEU A 242 -6.63 6.02 27.24
N TRP A 243 -5.50 6.36 26.70
CA TRP A 243 -4.41 6.94 27.48
C TRP A 243 -4.79 8.34 27.97
N LYS A 244 -4.23 8.76 29.12
CA LYS A 244 -4.55 10.06 29.74
C LYS A 244 -4.40 11.23 28.78
N THR A 245 -3.30 11.26 28.00
CA THR A 245 -3.03 12.29 26.99
C THR A 245 -4.03 12.28 25.85
N THR A 246 -4.43 11.07 25.39
CA THR A 246 -5.46 10.91 24.36
C THR A 246 -6.83 11.38 24.88
N THR A 247 -7.19 11.03 26.10
CA THR A 247 -8.42 11.48 26.75
C THR A 247 -8.49 12.98 26.88
N ALA A 248 -7.39 13.65 27.28
CA ALA A 248 -7.30 15.08 27.37
C ALA A 248 -7.50 15.76 26.00
N ALA A 249 -6.81 15.26 24.98
CA ALA A 249 -6.94 15.77 23.62
C ALA A 249 -8.38 15.60 23.05
N LEU A 250 -9.02 14.47 23.33
CA LEU A 250 -10.41 14.22 22.94
C LEU A 250 -11.39 15.13 23.64
N ARG A 251 -11.24 15.36 24.94
CA ARG A 251 -12.10 16.31 25.69
C ARG A 251 -11.96 17.74 25.16
N ALA A 252 -10.73 18.17 24.85
CA ALA A 252 -10.49 19.48 24.24
C ALA A 252 -11.19 19.58 22.86
N TRP A 253 -11.11 18.51 22.05
CA TRP A 253 -11.81 18.48 20.77
C TRP A 253 -13.35 18.53 20.93
N LEU A 254 -13.91 17.70 21.82
CA LEU A 254 -15.35 17.68 22.06
C LEU A 254 -15.90 19.01 22.55
N ALA A 255 -15.11 19.76 23.31
CA ALA A 255 -15.50 21.09 23.80
C ALA A 255 -15.65 22.13 22.67
N VAL A 256 -14.94 21.97 21.55
CA VAL A 256 -14.94 22.92 20.43
C VAL A 256 -15.56 22.37 19.15
N ARG A 257 -15.89 21.08 19.11
CA ARG A 257 -16.46 20.42 17.92
C ARG A 257 -17.78 21.03 17.47
N GLY A 258 -18.60 21.42 18.43
CA GLY A 258 -19.96 21.90 18.18
C GLY A 258 -20.93 20.79 17.75
N THR A 259 -22.17 21.20 17.51
CA THR A 259 -23.23 20.30 17.00
C THR A 259 -23.19 20.30 15.49
N VAL A 260 -23.06 19.12 14.90
CA VAL A 260 -23.06 18.89 13.43
C VAL A 260 -23.99 17.72 13.11
N SER A 261 -24.50 17.69 11.88
CA SER A 261 -25.49 16.70 11.43
C SER A 261 -24.96 15.27 11.24
N VAL A 262 -23.64 15.09 11.24
CA VAL A 262 -23.01 13.79 11.02
C VAL A 262 -22.56 13.14 12.34
N PRO A 263 -22.71 11.81 12.50
CA PRO A 263 -22.41 11.11 13.75
C PRO A 263 -20.91 10.94 14.00
N GLU A 264 -20.07 11.11 12.99
CA GLU A 264 -18.64 10.88 13.09
C GLU A 264 -17.97 11.82 14.09
N LEU A 265 -17.05 11.28 14.87
CA LEU A 265 -16.30 12.02 15.87
C LEU A 265 -15.51 13.19 15.26
N PHE A 266 -14.88 12.96 14.11
CA PHE A 266 -14.03 13.95 13.45
C PHE A 266 -14.66 14.45 12.16
N VAL A 267 -14.80 15.77 12.06
CA VAL A 267 -15.44 16.43 10.93
C VAL A 267 -14.52 17.44 10.25
N SER A 268 -14.82 17.75 9.01
CA SER A 268 -14.19 18.83 8.25
C SER A 268 -14.59 20.21 8.81
N ALA A 269 -13.96 21.30 8.35
CA ALA A 269 -14.36 22.66 8.71
C ALA A 269 -15.78 23.01 8.18
N ARG A 270 -16.35 22.19 7.29
CA ARG A 270 -17.72 22.35 6.79
C ARG A 270 -18.74 21.50 7.56
N GLY A 271 -18.33 20.81 8.62
CA GLY A 271 -19.20 19.90 9.36
C GLY A 271 -19.44 18.55 8.68
N GLU A 272 -18.70 18.20 7.61
CA GLU A 272 -18.84 16.94 6.86
C GLU A 272 -17.87 15.88 7.38
N SER A 273 -18.18 14.60 7.12
CA SER A 273 -17.30 13.48 7.44
C SER A 273 -15.94 13.60 6.75
N LEU A 274 -14.87 13.23 7.46
CA LEU A 274 -13.53 13.24 6.90
C LEU A 274 -13.29 12.05 5.98
N THR A 275 -12.59 12.30 4.86
CA THR A 275 -12.15 11.24 3.96
C THR A 275 -10.76 10.71 4.35
N ARG A 276 -10.42 9.54 3.83
CA ARG A 276 -9.08 8.97 4.00
C ARG A 276 -7.98 9.93 3.50
N SER A 277 -8.16 10.50 2.32
CA SER A 277 -7.24 11.48 1.74
C SER A 277 -7.15 12.75 2.57
N GLY A 278 -8.28 13.17 3.20
CA GLY A 278 -8.32 14.28 4.13
C GLY A 278 -7.42 14.07 5.35
N PHE A 279 -7.52 12.90 5.99
CA PHE A 279 -6.62 12.57 7.10
C PHE A 279 -5.14 12.42 6.66
N GLU A 280 -4.88 11.81 5.52
CA GLU A 280 -3.52 11.71 4.99
C GLU A 280 -2.91 13.08 4.67
N TYR A 281 -3.72 14.06 4.25
CA TYR A 281 -3.31 15.45 4.08
C TYR A 281 -2.97 16.10 5.41
N ILE A 282 -3.85 15.96 6.43
CA ILE A 282 -3.63 16.45 7.80
C ILE A 282 -2.31 15.91 8.35
N LEU A 283 -2.11 14.61 8.28
CA LEU A 283 -0.88 13.98 8.74
C LEU A 283 0.36 14.54 8.04
N ARG A 284 0.32 14.68 6.70
CA ARG A 284 1.44 15.27 5.94
C ARG A 284 1.74 16.72 6.33
N LYS A 285 0.70 17.52 6.61
CA LYS A 285 0.84 18.89 7.10
C LYS A 285 1.64 18.90 8.42
N HIS A 286 1.19 18.12 9.41
CA HIS A 286 1.82 18.10 10.72
C HIS A 286 3.20 17.42 10.75
N VAL A 287 3.45 16.43 9.90
CA VAL A 287 4.81 15.90 9.69
C VAL A 287 5.76 16.98 9.17
N ARG A 288 5.30 17.88 8.28
CA ARG A 288 6.11 19.00 7.79
C ARG A 288 6.46 19.98 8.92
N THR A 289 5.49 20.32 9.77
CA THR A 289 5.72 21.16 10.95
C THR A 289 6.66 20.48 11.95
N ALA A 290 6.42 19.20 12.27
CA ALA A 290 7.24 18.44 13.20
C ALA A 290 8.72 18.32 12.76
N ARG A 291 8.98 18.29 11.45
CA ARG A 291 10.36 18.26 10.91
C ARG A 291 11.20 19.49 11.29
N GLN A 292 10.57 20.62 11.55
CA GLN A 292 11.27 21.85 11.99
C GLN A 292 11.85 21.66 13.38
N HIS A 293 11.20 20.88 14.23
CA HIS A 293 11.61 20.62 15.61
C HIS A 293 12.33 19.27 15.79
N CYS A 294 12.16 18.36 14.86
CA CYS A 294 12.77 17.03 14.87
C CYS A 294 13.32 16.65 13.49
N PRO A 295 14.58 17.05 13.16
CA PRO A 295 15.18 16.85 11.83
C PRO A 295 15.25 15.38 11.37
N SER A 296 15.32 14.41 12.28
CA SER A 296 15.33 12.97 11.95
C SER A 296 14.08 12.53 11.17
N LEU A 297 12.96 13.22 11.33
CA LEU A 297 11.74 13.01 10.56
C LEU A 297 11.90 13.34 9.06
N ALA A 298 12.93 14.09 8.66
CA ALA A 298 13.14 14.46 7.26
C ALA A 298 13.44 13.24 6.38
N THR A 299 14.12 12.23 6.92
CA THR A 299 14.50 11.00 6.22
C THR A 299 13.39 9.96 6.22
N LYS A 300 12.31 10.18 6.97
CA LYS A 300 11.22 9.20 7.15
C LYS A 300 9.99 9.57 6.34
N ARG A 301 9.45 8.57 5.63
CA ARG A 301 8.14 8.68 4.98
C ARG A 301 7.07 8.27 6.00
N VAL A 302 6.47 9.26 6.66
CA VAL A 302 5.41 9.05 7.64
C VAL A 302 4.06 8.96 6.94
N HIS A 303 3.31 7.90 7.23
CA HIS A 303 1.94 7.67 6.76
C HIS A 303 1.15 6.95 7.88
N PRO A 304 -0.18 6.84 7.80
CA PRO A 304 -0.99 6.32 8.90
C PRO A 304 -0.57 4.95 9.45
N HIS A 305 -0.11 4.04 8.57
CA HIS A 305 0.39 2.75 9.03
C HIS A 305 1.67 2.84 9.86
N VAL A 306 2.49 3.89 9.68
CA VAL A 306 3.67 4.13 10.53
C VAL A 306 3.26 4.42 11.96
N LEU A 307 2.21 5.25 12.17
CA LEU A 307 1.68 5.54 13.51
C LEU A 307 1.18 4.26 14.19
N ARG A 308 0.42 3.44 13.44
CA ARG A 308 -0.07 2.15 13.93
C ARG A 308 1.09 1.19 14.26
N HIS A 309 2.13 1.15 13.47
CA HIS A 309 3.32 0.34 13.75
C HIS A 309 4.10 0.86 14.97
N THR A 310 4.16 2.18 15.14
CA THR A 310 4.76 2.80 16.32
C THR A 310 3.96 2.42 17.57
N CYS A 311 2.62 2.52 17.54
CA CYS A 311 1.75 2.04 18.62
C CYS A 311 2.03 0.56 18.96
N ALA A 312 2.08 -0.31 17.94
CA ALA A 312 2.34 -1.72 18.14
C ALA A 312 3.64 -2.00 18.89
N LEU A 313 4.71 -1.29 18.51
CA LEU A 313 6.01 -1.41 19.17
C LEU A 313 5.99 -0.84 20.59
N THR A 314 5.32 0.28 20.82
CA THR A 314 5.15 0.86 22.16
C THR A 314 4.41 -0.10 23.09
N VAL A 315 3.29 -0.67 22.63
CA VAL A 315 2.54 -1.68 23.41
C VAL A 315 3.39 -2.94 23.64
N LEU A 316 4.15 -3.40 22.64
CA LEU A 316 5.04 -4.55 22.80
C LEU A 316 6.16 -4.28 23.79
N GLN A 317 6.76 -3.09 23.76
CA GLN A 317 7.81 -2.69 24.70
C GLN A 317 7.29 -2.64 26.13
N ALA A 318 6.09 -2.10 26.32
CA ALA A 318 5.46 -1.98 27.64
C ALA A 318 4.99 -3.33 28.21
N THR A 319 4.42 -4.21 27.38
CA THR A 319 3.77 -5.43 27.84
C THR A 319 4.62 -6.69 27.66
N LYS A 320 5.62 -6.67 26.80
CA LYS A 320 6.44 -7.83 26.37
C LYS A 320 5.61 -9.01 25.81
N ASP A 321 4.35 -8.78 25.44
CA ASP A 321 3.37 -9.78 25.04
C ASP A 321 2.76 -9.47 23.66
N LEU A 322 3.04 -10.33 22.68
CA LEU A 322 2.50 -10.22 21.32
C LEU A 322 0.98 -10.44 21.24
N ARG A 323 0.41 -11.22 22.16
CA ARG A 323 -1.03 -11.46 22.19
C ARG A 323 -1.76 -10.16 22.54
N LYS A 324 -1.25 -9.40 23.51
CA LYS A 324 -1.78 -8.08 23.86
C LYS A 324 -1.68 -7.10 22.68
N VAL A 325 -0.58 -7.10 21.93
CA VAL A 325 -0.45 -6.29 20.72
C VAL A 325 -1.47 -6.70 19.66
N SER A 326 -1.65 -8.01 19.44
CA SER A 326 -2.63 -8.53 18.49
C SER A 326 -4.07 -8.12 18.85
N LEU A 327 -4.45 -8.23 20.10
CA LEU A 327 -5.75 -7.80 20.61
C LEU A 327 -5.92 -6.28 20.48
N TRP A 328 -4.91 -5.50 20.86
CA TRP A 328 -4.92 -4.03 20.74
C TRP A 328 -5.16 -3.57 19.30
N LEU A 329 -4.45 -4.18 18.36
CA LEU A 329 -4.54 -3.83 16.95
C LEU A 329 -5.75 -4.46 16.23
N GLY A 330 -6.40 -5.46 16.81
CA GLY A 330 -7.47 -6.22 16.17
C GLY A 330 -6.97 -6.98 14.94
N HIS A 331 -5.86 -7.73 15.08
CA HIS A 331 -5.37 -8.59 14.02
C HIS A 331 -6.18 -9.90 13.98
N ALA A 332 -6.59 -10.30 12.77
CA ALA A 332 -7.34 -11.55 12.59
C ALA A 332 -6.45 -12.79 12.80
N HIS A 333 -5.15 -12.66 12.55
CA HIS A 333 -4.17 -13.74 12.61
C HIS A 333 -2.91 -13.27 13.35
N MET A 334 -2.37 -14.10 14.22
CA MET A 334 -1.16 -13.82 15.00
C MET A 334 0.06 -13.56 14.11
N GLN A 335 0.17 -14.25 12.96
CA GLN A 335 1.24 -14.06 11.98
C GLN A 335 1.38 -12.60 11.51
N THR A 336 0.29 -11.84 11.49
CA THR A 336 0.33 -10.40 11.19
C THR A 336 1.05 -9.60 12.27
N THR A 337 1.14 -10.13 13.49
CA THR A 337 1.79 -9.49 14.65
C THR A 337 3.24 -9.93 14.83
N GLU A 338 3.61 -11.10 14.31
CA GLU A 338 4.98 -11.65 14.40
C GLU A 338 6.05 -10.76 13.76
N ILE A 339 5.65 -9.93 12.78
CA ILE A 339 6.55 -8.93 12.16
C ILE A 339 7.15 -7.95 13.16
N TYR A 340 6.51 -7.77 14.33
CA TYR A 340 7.03 -6.89 15.40
C TYR A 340 8.02 -7.62 16.31
N TYR A 341 7.98 -8.96 16.37
CA TYR A 341 8.89 -9.75 17.18
C TYR A 341 10.26 -9.92 16.56
N VAL A 342 10.32 -10.21 15.27
CA VAL A 342 11.60 -10.36 14.52
C VAL A 342 12.47 -9.13 14.71
N ARG A 343 11.87 -7.93 14.78
CA ARG A 343 12.58 -6.68 14.95
C ARG A 343 13.17 -6.47 16.34
N LYS A 344 12.61 -7.07 17.40
CA LYS A 344 13.16 -6.94 18.75
C LYS A 344 14.51 -7.67 18.85
N VAL A 345 14.69 -8.76 18.11
CA VAL A 345 15.95 -9.51 18.07
C VAL A 345 17.04 -8.71 17.36
N ASP A 346 16.70 -7.95 16.29
CA ASP A 346 17.67 -7.13 15.57
C ASP A 346 18.10 -5.84 16.32
N MET A 347 17.28 -5.36 17.27
CA MET A 347 17.63 -4.20 18.12
C MET A 347 18.47 -4.57 19.34
N CYS A 348 18.64 -5.88 19.63
CA CYS A 348 19.44 -6.38 20.73
C CYS A 348 20.80 -6.92 20.26
N ARG A 349 21.14 -6.79 18.99
CA ARG A 349 22.46 -7.00 18.37
C ARG A 349 23.06 -5.65 17.98
#